data_5fb114253222061d705dd50b98984a62
#
_entry.id   5fb114253222061d705dd50b98984a62
#
_cell.length_a   1.000
_cell.length_b   1.000
_cell.length_c   1.000
_cell.angle_alpha   90.00
_cell.angle_beta   90.00
_cell.angle_gamma   90.00
#
_symmetry.space_group_name_H-M   'P 1'
#
loop_
_entity.id
_entity.type
_entity.pdbx_description
1 polymer ?
#
loop_
_entity_poly.entity_id
_entity_poly.type
_entity_poly.pdbx_seq_one_letter_code
_entity_poly.pdbx_strand_id
1 'polypeptide(L)'
;MKKIETSNLSMQNIKKVIFDLGGVILNIDFKKTEEAFQLLGLNNFLDHISQHHITDFFEKYETGMLTDAEFITGIQKLVGKPLEEEQIIAAWNALLLDFPPARIALLKRIKTKYRTFLLSNTNSIHHIEYRARLYRDEGVYIEDLFEKVYYSHTVKMRKPGADIFRLVLSDNNLKADETLFIDDTLANFPEAEKLGIHVHHLKPGTDITEIGL
;
A
#
# COMPACT_ATOMS: atom_id res chain seq x y z
N MET A 1 23.54 -16.72 12.74
CA MET A 1 22.38 -15.81 12.75
C MET A 1 22.85 -14.48 13.32
N LYS A 2 23.11 -13.48 12.48
CA LYS A 2 23.40 -12.10 12.94
C LYS A 2 22.07 -11.46 13.32
N LYS A 3 21.93 -11.03 14.57
CA LYS A 3 20.85 -10.13 15.00
C LYS A 3 20.93 -8.87 14.16
N ILE A 4 19.87 -8.58 13.40
CA ILE A 4 19.66 -7.26 12.81
C ILE A 4 19.23 -6.38 13.98
N GLU A 5 20.20 -5.75 14.63
CA GLU A 5 19.92 -4.64 15.53
C GLU A 5 19.39 -3.48 14.67
N THR A 6 18.23 -2.98 15.03
CA THR A 6 17.73 -1.71 14.51
C THR A 6 18.77 -0.65 14.81
N SER A 7 19.61 -0.34 13.81
CA SER A 7 20.55 0.76 13.90
C SER A 7 19.76 2.00 14.28
N ASN A 8 20.23 2.74 15.30
CA ASN A 8 19.75 4.09 15.61
C ASN A 8 19.91 4.95 14.35
N LEU A 9 18.85 5.00 13.55
CA LEU A 9 18.80 5.84 12.37
C LEU A 9 18.95 7.27 12.87
N SER A 10 20.05 7.92 12.51
CA SER A 10 20.18 9.34 12.79
C SER A 10 19.19 10.08 11.89
N MET A 11 18.00 10.39 12.41
CA MET A 11 16.97 11.16 11.72
C MET A 11 17.45 12.54 11.27
N GLN A 12 18.65 12.96 11.72
CA GLN A 12 19.24 14.26 11.40
C GLN A 12 19.54 14.46 9.91
N ASN A 13 19.77 13.37 9.15
CA ASN A 13 20.06 13.44 7.72
C ASN A 13 18.84 13.21 6.84
N ILE A 14 17.71 12.74 7.40
CA ILE A 14 16.51 12.48 6.64
C ILE A 14 15.81 13.78 6.25
N LYS A 15 15.55 13.94 4.97
CA LYS A 15 14.86 15.11 4.39
C LYS A 15 13.60 14.71 3.62
N LYS A 16 13.50 13.45 3.25
CA LYS A 16 12.41 12.91 2.43
C LYS A 16 11.88 11.65 3.08
N VAL A 17 10.56 11.48 3.05
CA VAL A 17 9.90 10.30 3.58
C VAL A 17 8.94 9.74 2.54
N ILE A 18 9.10 8.45 2.23
CA ILE A 18 8.22 7.67 1.39
C ILE A 18 7.39 6.79 2.32
N PHE A 19 6.08 6.87 2.22
CA PHE A 19 5.14 6.09 3.03
C PHE A 19 4.47 5.02 2.19
N ASP A 20 4.31 3.83 2.74
CA ASP A 20 3.26 2.92 2.31
C ASP A 20 1.88 3.42 2.78
N LEU A 21 0.81 2.86 2.22
CA LEU A 21 -0.57 3.20 2.55
C LEU A 21 -1.18 2.19 3.52
N GLY A 22 -1.34 0.95 3.08
CA GLY A 22 -2.00 -0.10 3.84
C GLY A 22 -1.18 -0.55 5.04
N GLY A 23 -1.78 -0.69 6.21
CA GLY A 23 -1.04 -1.02 7.45
C GLY A 23 -0.19 0.12 8.01
N VAL A 24 0.05 1.20 7.25
CA VAL A 24 0.83 2.37 7.69
C VAL A 24 -0.07 3.59 7.93
N ILE A 25 -0.82 4.01 6.95
CA ILE A 25 -1.71 5.19 7.01
C ILE A 25 -3.16 4.75 7.12
N LEU A 26 -3.58 3.81 6.27
CA LEU A 26 -4.90 3.19 6.23
C LEU A 26 -4.87 1.88 7.02
N ASN A 27 -5.78 1.70 7.94
CA ASN A 27 -5.98 0.39 8.57
C ASN A 27 -6.54 -0.59 7.56
N ILE A 28 -5.99 -1.80 7.53
CA ILE A 28 -6.45 -2.89 6.66
C ILE A 28 -6.57 -4.20 7.43
N ASP A 29 -7.51 -5.05 7.00
CA ASP A 29 -7.70 -6.41 7.54
C ASP A 29 -8.07 -7.39 6.42
N PHE A 30 -7.10 -8.16 5.96
CA PHE A 30 -7.29 -9.16 4.91
C PHE A 30 -8.32 -10.25 5.25
N LYS A 31 -8.53 -10.54 6.56
CA LYS A 31 -9.54 -11.53 6.99
C LYS A 31 -10.95 -11.11 6.60
N LYS A 32 -11.24 -9.81 6.61
CA LYS A 32 -12.56 -9.31 6.22
C LYS A 32 -12.88 -9.58 4.74
N THR A 33 -11.90 -9.45 3.85
CA THR A 33 -12.06 -9.82 2.46
C THR A 33 -12.21 -11.32 2.29
N GLU A 34 -11.45 -12.14 3.02
CA GLU A 34 -11.58 -13.59 3.02
C GLU A 34 -12.99 -14.02 3.47
N GLU A 35 -13.47 -13.50 4.61
CA GLU A 35 -14.82 -13.75 5.11
C GLU A 35 -15.91 -13.32 4.12
N ALA A 36 -15.75 -12.15 3.49
CA ALA A 36 -16.70 -11.67 2.51
C ALA A 36 -16.75 -12.55 1.25
N PHE A 37 -15.61 -13.01 0.72
CA PHE A 37 -15.59 -13.95 -0.40
C PHE A 37 -16.08 -15.33 -0.01
N GLN A 38 -15.86 -15.79 1.22
CA GLN A 38 -16.43 -17.03 1.73
C GLN A 38 -17.96 -17.00 1.71
N LEU A 39 -18.58 -15.89 2.11
CA LEU A 39 -20.04 -15.70 2.02
C LEU A 39 -20.53 -15.73 0.56
N LEU A 40 -19.72 -15.33 -0.39
CA LEU A 40 -20.00 -15.43 -1.82
C LEU A 40 -19.73 -16.82 -2.39
N GLY A 41 -19.21 -17.78 -1.58
CA GLY A 41 -18.96 -19.16 -1.96
C GLY A 41 -17.54 -19.46 -2.43
N LEU A 42 -16.60 -18.53 -2.28
CA LEU A 42 -15.17 -18.75 -2.53
C LEU A 42 -14.44 -18.96 -1.19
N ASN A 43 -14.23 -20.23 -0.83
CA ASN A 43 -13.48 -20.58 0.38
C ASN A 43 -11.98 -20.42 0.15
N ASN A 44 -11.25 -20.14 1.22
CA ASN A 44 -9.78 -20.02 1.22
C ASN A 44 -9.27 -19.00 0.17
N PHE A 45 -9.93 -17.85 0.10
CA PHE A 45 -9.59 -16.81 -0.87
C PHE A 45 -8.13 -16.38 -0.76
N LEU A 46 -7.58 -16.23 0.46
CA LEU A 46 -6.18 -15.87 0.68
C LEU A 46 -5.20 -16.95 0.18
N ASP A 47 -5.56 -18.23 0.25
CA ASP A 47 -4.75 -19.32 -0.32
C ASP A 47 -4.68 -19.21 -1.86
N HIS A 48 -5.78 -18.78 -2.48
CA HIS A 48 -5.81 -18.49 -3.90
C HIS A 48 -4.91 -17.29 -4.29
N ILE A 49 -4.78 -16.29 -3.44
CA ILE A 49 -3.84 -15.17 -3.66
C ILE A 49 -2.38 -15.63 -3.52
N SER A 50 -2.09 -16.62 -2.68
CA SER A 50 -0.75 -17.13 -2.41
C SER A 50 -0.28 -18.24 -3.37
N GLN A 51 -1.15 -18.86 -4.17
CA GLN A 51 -0.81 -19.92 -5.11
C GLN A 51 -0.28 -19.37 -6.46
N HIS A 52 0.75 -20.00 -7.02
CA HIS A 52 1.54 -19.48 -8.14
C HIS A 52 0.77 -18.96 -9.37
N HIS A 53 -0.40 -19.49 -9.69
CA HIS A 53 -1.18 -19.05 -10.87
C HIS A 53 -2.10 -17.86 -10.59
N ILE A 54 -2.55 -17.71 -9.36
CA ILE A 54 -3.46 -16.63 -8.97
C ILE A 54 -2.68 -15.41 -8.52
N THR A 55 -1.48 -15.62 -7.99
CA THR A 55 -0.53 -14.53 -7.71
C THR A 55 -0.30 -13.68 -8.96
N ASP A 56 -0.12 -14.31 -10.13
CA ASP A 56 0.03 -13.61 -11.41
C ASP A 56 -1.24 -12.79 -11.78
N PHE A 57 -2.45 -13.31 -11.51
CA PHE A 57 -3.71 -12.61 -11.77
C PHE A 57 -3.85 -11.35 -10.89
N PHE A 58 -3.61 -11.47 -9.58
CA PHE A 58 -3.68 -10.32 -8.66
C PHE A 58 -2.55 -9.33 -8.92
N GLU A 59 -1.33 -9.81 -9.20
CA GLU A 59 -0.20 -8.97 -9.55
C GLU A 59 -0.46 -8.15 -10.81
N LYS A 60 -1.05 -8.76 -11.84
CA LYS A 60 -1.47 -8.07 -13.07
C LYS A 60 -2.51 -7.00 -12.78
N TYR A 61 -3.43 -7.25 -11.86
CA TYR A 61 -4.41 -6.25 -11.48
C TYR A 61 -3.78 -5.11 -10.68
N GLU A 62 -2.92 -5.41 -9.70
CA GLU A 62 -2.16 -4.41 -8.94
C GLU A 62 -1.17 -3.60 -9.79
N THR A 63 -0.73 -4.13 -10.92
CA THR A 63 0.12 -3.40 -11.87
C THR A 63 -0.66 -2.76 -13.03
N GLY A 64 -2.00 -2.77 -12.96
CA GLY A 64 -2.86 -2.16 -13.98
C GLY A 64 -2.76 -2.83 -15.36
N MET A 65 -2.36 -4.09 -15.39
CA MET A 65 -2.35 -4.92 -16.62
C MET A 65 -3.70 -5.60 -16.87
N LEU A 66 -4.61 -5.56 -15.89
CA LEU A 66 -6.01 -5.95 -16.02
C LEU A 66 -6.89 -4.75 -15.72
N THR A 67 -7.98 -4.63 -16.44
CA THR A 67 -9.08 -3.70 -16.15
C THR A 67 -9.93 -4.24 -15.00
N ASP A 68 -10.75 -3.37 -14.38
CA ASP A 68 -11.69 -3.76 -13.33
C ASP A 68 -12.66 -4.83 -13.84
N ALA A 69 -13.16 -4.70 -15.07
CA ALA A 69 -14.07 -5.69 -15.67
C ALA A 69 -13.40 -7.06 -15.88
N GLU A 70 -12.13 -7.10 -16.28
CA GLU A 70 -11.36 -8.36 -16.41
C GLU A 70 -11.10 -8.99 -15.05
N PHE A 71 -10.80 -8.16 -14.03
CA PHE A 71 -10.64 -8.62 -12.65
C PHE A 71 -11.95 -9.23 -12.13
N ILE A 72 -13.09 -8.53 -12.25
CA ILE A 72 -14.41 -9.01 -11.83
C ILE A 72 -14.77 -10.32 -12.54
N THR A 73 -14.57 -10.39 -13.87
CA THR A 73 -14.80 -11.61 -14.65
C THR A 73 -13.91 -12.76 -14.16
N GLY A 74 -12.66 -12.48 -13.80
CA GLY A 74 -11.76 -13.48 -13.23
C GLY A 74 -12.26 -14.03 -11.89
N ILE A 75 -12.71 -13.15 -10.99
CA ILE A 75 -13.31 -13.55 -9.71
C ILE A 75 -14.59 -14.39 -9.92
N GLN A 76 -15.49 -13.99 -10.83
CA GLN A 76 -16.70 -14.77 -11.17
C GLN A 76 -16.36 -16.19 -11.60
N LYS A 77 -15.31 -16.35 -12.43
CA LYS A 77 -14.83 -17.67 -12.86
C LYS A 77 -14.28 -18.49 -11.69
N LEU A 78 -13.57 -17.87 -10.75
CA LEU A 78 -13.05 -18.56 -9.56
C LEU A 78 -14.18 -19.03 -8.64
N VAL A 79 -15.23 -18.23 -8.47
CA VAL A 79 -16.39 -18.58 -7.65
C VAL A 79 -17.25 -19.66 -8.33
N GLY A 80 -17.23 -19.73 -9.67
CA GLY A 80 -17.96 -20.73 -10.45
C GLY A 80 -19.49 -20.52 -10.51
N LYS A 81 -19.97 -19.33 -10.12
CA LYS A 81 -21.39 -18.95 -10.22
C LYS A 81 -21.51 -17.46 -10.59
N PRO A 82 -22.63 -17.03 -11.19
CA PRO A 82 -22.86 -15.63 -11.47
C PRO A 82 -22.97 -14.86 -10.14
N LEU A 83 -22.21 -13.75 -10.06
CA LEU A 83 -22.25 -12.76 -8.98
C LEU A 83 -22.43 -11.39 -9.62
N GLU A 84 -23.18 -10.53 -8.94
CA GLU A 84 -23.25 -9.12 -9.34
C GLU A 84 -21.90 -8.43 -9.08
N GLU A 85 -21.57 -7.47 -9.93
CA GLU A 85 -20.32 -6.71 -9.84
C GLU A 85 -20.15 -6.07 -8.46
N GLU A 86 -21.22 -5.46 -7.94
CA GLU A 86 -21.25 -4.78 -6.65
C GLU A 86 -20.92 -5.74 -5.48
N GLN A 87 -21.32 -7.01 -5.58
CA GLN A 87 -21.01 -8.03 -4.57
C GLN A 87 -19.50 -8.31 -4.53
N ILE A 88 -18.88 -8.42 -5.69
CA ILE A 88 -17.44 -8.65 -5.81
C ILE A 88 -16.65 -7.43 -5.32
N ILE A 89 -17.05 -6.24 -5.76
CA ILE A 89 -16.41 -4.96 -5.34
C ILE A 89 -16.52 -4.79 -3.82
N ALA A 90 -17.69 -5.05 -3.25
CA ALA A 90 -17.89 -4.97 -1.80
C ALA A 90 -17.01 -5.96 -1.03
N ALA A 91 -16.94 -7.23 -1.49
CA ALA A 91 -16.09 -8.24 -0.88
C ALA A 91 -14.61 -7.92 -1.03
N TRP A 92 -14.18 -7.40 -2.19
CA TRP A 92 -12.81 -6.98 -2.44
C TRP A 92 -12.40 -5.80 -1.57
N ASN A 93 -13.28 -4.81 -1.39
CA ASN A 93 -13.05 -3.62 -0.56
C ASN A 93 -13.21 -3.87 0.94
N ALA A 94 -13.68 -5.04 1.38
CA ALA A 94 -13.94 -5.33 2.80
C ALA A 94 -12.67 -5.23 3.67
N LEU A 95 -11.49 -5.43 3.10
CA LEU A 95 -10.21 -5.26 3.81
C LEU A 95 -9.91 -3.80 4.20
N LEU A 96 -10.48 -2.82 3.47
CA LEU A 96 -10.21 -1.42 3.72
C LEU A 96 -10.99 -0.96 4.96
N LEU A 97 -10.28 -0.51 5.98
CA LEU A 97 -10.89 -0.03 7.22
C LEU A 97 -10.93 1.50 7.26
N ASP A 98 -10.40 2.09 8.28
CA ASP A 98 -10.44 3.54 8.54
C ASP A 98 -9.07 4.20 8.37
N PHE A 99 -9.10 5.51 8.21
CA PHE A 99 -7.95 6.38 8.34
C PHE A 99 -7.95 6.99 9.73
N PRO A 100 -7.06 6.56 10.67
CA PRO A 100 -7.00 7.18 11.99
C PRO A 100 -6.72 8.69 11.88
N PRO A 101 -7.56 9.58 12.46
CA PRO A 101 -7.38 11.04 12.35
C PRO A 101 -6.00 11.52 12.80
N ALA A 102 -5.40 10.85 13.79
CA ALA A 102 -4.06 11.16 14.29
C ALA A 102 -2.98 10.98 13.21
N ARG A 103 -3.11 9.97 12.34
CA ARG A 103 -2.19 9.74 11.21
C ARG A 103 -2.34 10.82 10.14
N ILE A 104 -3.57 11.24 9.86
CA ILE A 104 -3.84 12.34 8.91
C ILE A 104 -3.27 13.67 9.46
N ALA A 105 -3.46 13.95 10.75
CA ALA A 105 -2.86 15.11 11.41
C ALA A 105 -1.32 15.07 11.37
N LEU A 106 -0.71 13.89 11.58
CA LEU A 106 0.73 13.70 11.43
C LEU A 106 1.17 14.07 10.02
N LEU A 107 0.55 13.53 8.98
CA LEU A 107 0.92 13.79 7.57
C LEU A 107 0.82 15.30 7.25
N LYS A 108 -0.26 15.96 7.67
CA LYS A 108 -0.42 17.42 7.51
C LYS A 108 0.72 18.20 8.19
N ARG A 109 1.19 17.74 9.35
CA ARG A 109 2.29 18.38 10.10
C ARG A 109 3.65 18.16 9.47
N ILE A 110 3.99 16.92 9.12
CA ILE A 110 5.36 16.58 8.70
C ILE A 110 5.71 17.09 7.31
N LYS A 111 4.73 17.31 6.42
CA LYS A 111 4.97 17.90 5.09
C LYS A 111 5.56 19.32 5.15
N THR A 112 5.53 19.98 6.31
CA THR A 112 6.21 21.27 6.51
C THR A 112 7.71 21.13 6.80
N LYS A 113 8.15 19.93 7.20
CA LYS A 113 9.52 19.62 7.60
C LYS A 113 10.22 18.70 6.61
N TYR A 114 9.49 17.77 5.99
CA TYR A 114 10.01 16.80 5.04
C TYR A 114 9.27 16.91 3.71
N ARG A 115 9.95 16.57 2.62
CA ARG A 115 9.27 16.21 1.37
C ARG A 115 8.67 14.82 1.56
N THR A 116 7.37 14.68 1.32
CA THR A 116 6.63 13.45 1.61
C THR A 116 6.05 12.85 0.34
N PHE A 117 6.16 11.53 0.22
CA PHE A 117 5.73 10.77 -0.94
C PHE A 117 4.92 9.55 -0.49
N LEU A 118 3.94 9.16 -1.30
CA LEU A 118 3.21 7.90 -1.10
C LEU A 118 3.68 6.89 -2.14
N LEU A 119 3.93 5.65 -1.72
CA LEU A 119 4.27 4.52 -2.59
C LEU A 119 3.46 3.29 -2.18
N SER A 120 2.36 3.03 -2.88
CA SER A 120 1.41 1.98 -2.52
C SER A 120 1.23 0.92 -3.61
N ASN A 121 1.32 -0.35 -3.22
CA ASN A 121 0.78 -1.44 -4.01
C ASN A 121 -0.73 -1.45 -3.83
N THR A 122 -1.48 -1.16 -4.88
CA THR A 122 -2.94 -1.01 -4.85
C THR A 122 -3.53 -1.21 -6.24
N ASN A 123 -4.83 -1.16 -6.34
CA ASN A 123 -5.57 -1.32 -7.59
C ASN A 123 -6.66 -0.25 -7.71
N SER A 124 -7.28 -0.18 -8.88
CA SER A 124 -8.28 0.83 -9.21
C SER A 124 -9.51 0.79 -8.28
N ILE A 125 -10.07 -0.40 -8.01
CA ILE A 125 -11.25 -0.56 -7.15
C ILE A 125 -10.95 -0.08 -5.72
N HIS A 126 -9.84 -0.48 -5.13
CA HIS A 126 -9.43 -0.02 -3.80
C HIS A 126 -9.16 1.49 -3.80
N HIS A 127 -8.49 2.02 -4.84
CA HIS A 127 -8.18 3.45 -4.94
C HIS A 127 -9.43 4.31 -4.92
N ILE A 128 -10.43 3.96 -5.71
CA ILE A 128 -11.73 4.67 -5.73
C ILE A 128 -12.36 4.67 -4.34
N GLU A 129 -12.42 3.51 -3.69
CA GLU A 129 -13.07 3.37 -2.38
C GLU A 129 -12.36 4.15 -1.27
N TYR A 130 -11.05 3.92 -1.06
CA TYR A 130 -10.36 4.59 0.05
C TYR A 130 -10.22 6.10 -0.18
N ARG A 131 -10.11 6.56 -1.42
CA ARG A 131 -10.08 7.97 -1.78
C ARG A 131 -11.41 8.66 -1.43
N ALA A 132 -12.53 8.04 -1.79
CA ALA A 132 -13.86 8.54 -1.44
C ALA A 132 -14.10 8.54 0.07
N ARG A 133 -13.65 7.49 0.77
CA ARG A 133 -13.76 7.35 2.22
C ARG A 133 -12.98 8.44 2.94
N LEU A 134 -11.71 8.65 2.60
CA LEU A 134 -10.90 9.70 3.22
C LEU A 134 -11.50 11.09 3.01
N TYR A 135 -12.01 11.39 1.81
CA TYR A 135 -12.66 12.67 1.55
C TYR A 135 -13.94 12.85 2.39
N ARG A 136 -14.76 11.80 2.48
CA ARG A 136 -15.98 11.83 3.30
C ARG A 136 -15.68 12.06 4.80
N ASP A 137 -14.65 11.38 5.32
CA ASP A 137 -14.38 11.34 6.75
C ASP A 137 -13.51 12.52 7.21
N GLU A 138 -12.57 13.01 6.39
CA GLU A 138 -11.56 14.01 6.74
C GLU A 138 -11.56 15.27 5.84
N GLY A 139 -12.39 15.28 4.79
CA GLY A 139 -12.53 16.43 3.86
C GLY A 139 -11.31 16.68 2.98
N VAL A 140 -10.39 15.70 2.86
CA VAL A 140 -9.16 15.81 2.06
C VAL A 140 -9.00 14.58 1.17
N TYR A 141 -8.32 14.73 0.05
CA TYR A 141 -7.89 13.59 -0.74
C TYR A 141 -6.50 13.14 -0.30
N ILE A 142 -6.19 11.87 -0.56
CA ILE A 142 -4.88 11.30 -0.21
C ILE A 142 -3.73 12.06 -0.91
N GLU A 143 -3.97 12.51 -2.13
CA GLU A 143 -3.02 13.27 -2.95
C GLU A 143 -2.67 14.63 -2.33
N ASP A 144 -3.57 15.23 -1.54
CA ASP A 144 -3.34 16.51 -0.87
C ASP A 144 -2.37 16.41 0.32
N LEU A 145 -2.16 15.17 0.82
CA LEU A 145 -1.31 14.91 1.98
C LEU A 145 0.17 14.73 1.63
N PHE A 146 0.50 14.57 0.34
CA PHE A 146 1.84 14.29 -0.16
C PHE A 146 2.27 15.29 -1.22
N GLU A 147 3.57 15.38 -1.46
CA GLU A 147 4.10 16.11 -2.61
C GLU A 147 3.82 15.37 -3.91
N LYS A 148 3.94 14.03 -3.89
CA LYS A 148 3.58 13.16 -5.00
C LYS A 148 3.19 11.77 -4.52
N VAL A 149 2.30 11.12 -5.27
CA VAL A 149 1.80 9.78 -4.99
C VAL A 149 2.13 8.83 -6.13
N TYR A 150 2.46 7.59 -5.78
CA TYR A 150 2.77 6.51 -6.72
C TYR A 150 1.91 5.30 -6.36
N TYR A 151 1.00 4.97 -7.26
CA TYR A 151 0.14 3.79 -7.16
C TYR A 151 0.61 2.75 -8.17
N SER A 152 0.82 1.50 -7.74
CA SER A 152 1.34 0.43 -8.58
C SER A 152 0.56 0.25 -9.89
N HIS A 153 -0.79 0.29 -9.82
CA HIS A 153 -1.66 0.14 -10.98
C HIS A 153 -1.56 1.29 -12.00
N THR A 154 -1.12 2.49 -11.57
CA THR A 154 -0.93 3.62 -12.48
C THR A 154 0.46 3.65 -13.11
N VAL A 155 1.50 3.35 -12.32
CA VAL A 155 2.88 3.35 -12.80
C VAL A 155 3.32 2.00 -13.40
N LYS A 156 2.45 0.98 -13.32
CA LYS A 156 2.69 -0.40 -13.84
C LYS A 156 3.93 -1.07 -13.25
N MET A 157 4.27 -0.71 -12.03
CA MET A 157 5.39 -1.24 -11.25
C MET A 157 4.91 -1.43 -9.81
N ARG A 158 5.48 -2.41 -9.10
CA ARG A 158 5.12 -2.65 -7.70
C ARG A 158 6.34 -2.96 -6.84
N LYS A 159 6.22 -2.70 -5.54
CA LYS A 159 7.12 -3.24 -4.51
C LYS A 159 6.99 -4.77 -4.48
N PRO A 160 8.08 -5.52 -4.23
CA PRO A 160 9.43 -5.08 -3.87
C PRO A 160 10.35 -4.77 -5.07
N GLY A 161 9.86 -4.66 -6.30
CA GLY A 161 10.69 -4.40 -7.47
C GLY A 161 11.55 -3.15 -7.32
N ALA A 162 12.83 -3.22 -7.71
CA ALA A 162 13.75 -2.08 -7.61
C ALA A 162 13.33 -0.88 -8.47
N ASP A 163 12.63 -1.15 -9.59
CA ASP A 163 12.31 -0.12 -10.58
C ASP A 163 11.33 0.93 -10.06
N ILE A 164 10.38 0.54 -9.20
CA ILE A 164 9.45 1.50 -8.61
C ILE A 164 10.17 2.46 -7.65
N PHE A 165 11.16 1.98 -6.89
CA PHE A 165 11.98 2.85 -6.04
C PHE A 165 12.88 3.77 -6.88
N ARG A 166 13.48 3.26 -7.97
CA ARG A 166 14.26 4.08 -8.92
C ARG A 166 13.39 5.17 -9.54
N LEU A 167 12.15 4.84 -9.92
CA LEU A 167 11.19 5.81 -10.43
C LEU A 167 10.96 6.93 -9.42
N VAL A 168 10.64 6.61 -8.15
CA VAL A 168 10.38 7.62 -7.11
C VAL A 168 11.59 8.51 -6.89
N LEU A 169 12.80 7.92 -6.81
CA LEU A 169 14.04 8.67 -6.63
C LEU A 169 14.32 9.62 -7.81
N SER A 170 14.28 9.10 -9.05
CA SER A 170 14.65 9.85 -10.24
C SER A 170 13.64 10.95 -10.58
N ASP A 171 12.35 10.65 -10.49
CA ASP A 171 11.25 11.54 -10.84
C ASP A 171 11.18 12.79 -9.93
N ASN A 172 11.73 12.68 -8.72
CA ASN A 172 11.71 13.76 -7.73
C ASN A 172 13.11 14.29 -7.36
N ASN A 173 14.16 13.83 -8.05
CA ASN A 173 15.56 14.16 -7.74
C ASN A 173 15.92 13.91 -6.26
N LEU A 174 15.55 12.72 -5.74
CA LEU A 174 15.83 12.35 -4.36
C LEU A 174 17.22 11.71 -4.24
N LYS A 175 17.94 12.05 -3.18
CA LYS A 175 19.11 11.30 -2.75
C LYS A 175 18.66 10.17 -1.84
N ALA A 176 19.06 8.94 -2.16
CA ALA A 176 18.64 7.76 -1.42
C ALA A 176 19.07 7.81 0.06
N ASP A 177 20.29 8.27 0.33
CA ASP A 177 20.86 8.40 1.67
C ASP A 177 20.24 9.52 2.54
N GLU A 178 19.37 10.36 1.95
CA GLU A 178 18.57 11.36 2.65
C GLU A 178 17.07 10.96 2.69
N THR A 179 16.72 9.75 2.23
CA THR A 179 15.34 9.28 2.06
C THR A 179 15.07 8.13 3.02
N LEU A 180 13.93 8.20 3.72
CA LEU A 180 13.38 7.14 4.57
C LEU A 180 12.16 6.53 3.90
N PHE A 181 12.09 5.21 3.83
CA PHE A 181 10.92 4.46 3.40
C PHE A 181 10.30 3.73 4.60
N ILE A 182 9.00 3.92 4.82
CA ILE A 182 8.23 3.35 5.92
C ILE A 182 7.19 2.41 5.36
N ASP A 183 7.21 1.15 5.79
CA ASP A 183 6.32 0.10 5.29
C ASP A 183 6.11 -0.94 6.41
N ASP A 184 4.99 -1.64 6.42
CA ASP A 184 4.69 -2.72 7.37
C ASP A 184 5.16 -4.10 6.87
N THR A 185 5.56 -4.20 5.60
CA THR A 185 5.92 -5.43 4.92
C THR A 185 7.43 -5.55 4.72
N LEU A 186 8.09 -6.44 5.50
CA LEU A 186 9.55 -6.66 5.45
C LEU A 186 10.07 -7.01 4.04
N ALA A 187 9.26 -7.71 3.24
CA ALA A 187 9.66 -8.11 1.89
C ALA A 187 9.90 -6.92 0.94
N ASN A 188 9.41 -5.73 1.28
CA ASN A 188 9.58 -4.52 0.47
C ASN A 188 10.93 -3.81 0.68
N PHE A 189 11.70 -4.17 1.70
CA PHE A 189 12.93 -3.43 2.06
C PHE A 189 14.18 -3.78 1.25
N PRO A 190 14.46 -5.04 0.88
CA PRO A 190 15.77 -5.40 0.32
C PRO A 190 16.20 -4.57 -0.89
N GLU A 191 15.28 -4.27 -1.80
CA GLU A 191 15.61 -3.48 -2.99
C GLU A 191 15.74 -1.99 -2.70
N ALA A 192 14.96 -1.45 -1.74
CA ALA A 192 15.12 -0.08 -1.27
C ALA A 192 16.48 0.12 -0.59
N GLU A 193 16.89 -0.81 0.29
CA GLU A 193 18.20 -0.77 0.98
C GLU A 193 19.38 -0.88 -0.01
N LYS A 194 19.28 -1.74 -1.02
CA LYS A 194 20.31 -1.86 -2.07
C LYS A 194 20.51 -0.55 -2.86
N LEU A 195 19.47 0.27 -2.96
CA LEU A 195 19.54 1.60 -3.57
C LEU A 195 20.07 2.67 -2.60
N GLY A 196 20.31 2.33 -1.33
CA GLY A 196 20.78 3.26 -0.29
C GLY A 196 19.65 4.01 0.42
N ILE A 197 18.39 3.64 0.22
CA ILE A 197 17.25 4.20 0.95
C ILE A 197 17.26 3.63 2.36
N HIS A 198 17.10 4.49 3.36
CA HIS A 198 16.87 4.06 4.74
C HIS A 198 15.48 3.48 4.87
N VAL A 199 15.32 2.41 5.64
CA VAL A 199 14.03 1.74 5.82
C VAL A 199 13.60 1.72 7.28
N HIS A 200 12.29 1.83 7.50
CA HIS A 200 11.68 1.68 8.81
C HIS A 200 10.52 0.72 8.74
N HIS A 201 10.65 -0.41 9.44
CA HIS A 201 9.59 -1.41 9.54
C HIS A 201 8.58 -0.97 10.62
N LEU A 202 7.38 -0.59 10.18
CA LEU A 202 6.26 -0.36 11.09
C LEU A 202 5.70 -1.71 11.54
N LYS A 203 6.14 -2.15 12.72
CA LYS A 203 5.78 -3.47 13.25
C LYS A 203 4.30 -3.54 13.61
N PRO A 204 3.66 -4.72 13.52
CA PRO A 204 2.30 -4.91 14.02
C PRO A 204 2.15 -4.40 15.46
N GLY A 205 1.09 -3.64 15.72
CA GLY A 205 0.81 -3.04 17.03
C GLY A 205 1.56 -1.74 17.34
N THR A 206 2.36 -1.22 16.41
CA THR A 206 2.94 0.13 16.49
C THR A 206 2.20 1.09 15.58
N ASP A 207 2.20 2.36 15.92
CA ASP A 207 1.56 3.40 15.11
C ASP A 207 2.61 4.37 14.54
N ILE A 208 2.39 4.82 13.31
CA ILE A 208 3.27 5.77 12.62
C ILE A 208 3.44 7.08 13.41
N THR A 209 2.50 7.43 14.27
CA THR A 209 2.58 8.62 15.13
C THR A 209 3.65 8.50 16.22
N GLU A 210 4.16 7.30 16.49
CA GLU A 210 5.13 6.99 17.54
C GLU A 210 6.59 7.00 17.05
N ILE A 211 6.84 7.08 15.73
CA ILE A 211 8.19 6.94 15.17
C ILE A 211 9.05 8.22 15.22
N GLY A 212 8.53 9.31 15.78
CA GLY A 212 9.33 10.52 16.05
C GLY A 212 9.63 11.42 14.84
N LEU A 213 8.79 11.41 13.78
CA LEU A 213 8.86 12.32 12.62
C LEU A 213 8.48 13.76 12.96
#